data_55806014eba7365a23929dd14926acd9
#
_entry.id   55806014eba7365a23929dd14926acd9
#
_cell.length_a   1.000
_cell.length_b   1.000
_cell.length_c   1.000
_cell.angle_alpha   90.00
_cell.angle_beta   90.00
_cell.angle_gamma   90.00
#
_symmetry.space_group_name_H-M   'P 1'
#
loop_
_entity.id
_entity.type
_entity.pdbx_description
1 polymer ?
#
loop_
_entity_poly.entity_id
_entity_poly.type
_entity_poly.pdbx_seq_one_letter_code
_entity_poly.pdbx_strand_id
1 'polypeptide(L)'
;IGYALPGTTVSDVALTNISLTANGSKESASTSYRIGGVIGLMELGSAEVSLYKNITADGVTLTGGYALGGFAGTMQQNARIEECSVKNVTIRHKNQILYGETSYPATGGYVYASSYFAGDVNQGTIDITCSGELVGGTNSREDLDGLGSMYESTWDIQPYVGELCISTLTLNGEALSRKVEVATPEELAETLASRGGEIAVTADLDLTTAQAVQVNYPTVLTLGQGTKITVSSNKLNNYSDLTVSGPGSITGDYGLIRNYAGAYLTIDGGATLETTNNQQGSGILNNGGKVVLADCTVNAAFYAVANQGGGSLTVNNGKFSSTAHNGNGQWAYCIRTLGEGTQTVINYAEVSGVQGAVAVDSGGKVTINDGIFSTYDLSGTGNNFHGLAVLADGHAVVNGGKFYSEGHDYCVRLGDDGAAAASDPSTVELKGGYFGDMGLDKIKGGTTITPAAGYKFEQLAEPIVEQSATVPGKTNTYKYRIVAQ
;
A
#
# COMPACT_ATOMS: atom_id res chain seq x y z
N ILE A 1 -35.24 -6.40 -1.30
CA ILE A 1 -35.05 -5.69 -0.01
C ILE A 1 -35.17 -4.20 -0.30
N GLY A 2 -36.12 -3.52 0.34
CA GLY A 2 -36.27 -2.06 0.13
C GLY A 2 -35.18 -1.24 0.80
N TYR A 3 -34.71 -1.68 1.99
CA TYR A 3 -33.82 -0.96 2.87
C TYR A 3 -32.97 -1.91 3.70
N ALA A 4 -31.67 -1.72 3.71
CA ALA A 4 -30.71 -2.55 4.45
C ALA A 4 -29.90 -1.69 5.42
N LEU A 5 -29.92 -2.04 6.71
CA LEU A 5 -29.12 -1.41 7.76
C LEU A 5 -27.66 -1.88 7.72
N PRO A 6 -26.70 -1.11 8.26
CA PRO A 6 -25.35 -1.59 8.50
C PRO A 6 -25.32 -2.91 9.29
N GLY A 7 -24.40 -3.82 8.96
CA GLY A 7 -24.32 -5.15 9.56
C GLY A 7 -25.36 -6.17 9.04
N THR A 8 -26.14 -5.82 8.02
CA THR A 8 -27.12 -6.74 7.41
C THR A 8 -26.39 -7.92 6.74
N THR A 9 -26.86 -9.13 6.99
CA THR A 9 -26.42 -10.33 6.26
C THR A 9 -27.55 -10.90 5.41
N VAL A 10 -27.30 -11.09 4.11
CA VAL A 10 -28.20 -11.72 3.16
C VAL A 10 -27.42 -12.77 2.37
N SER A 11 -27.88 -14.00 2.35
CA SER A 11 -27.24 -15.07 1.60
C SER A 11 -28.21 -16.03 0.94
N ASP A 12 -27.72 -16.71 -0.08
CA ASP A 12 -28.42 -17.84 -0.71
C ASP A 12 -29.79 -17.48 -1.28
N VAL A 13 -29.86 -16.34 -1.99
CA VAL A 13 -31.10 -15.82 -2.56
C VAL A 13 -31.05 -15.92 -4.09
N ALA A 14 -32.04 -16.54 -4.68
CA ALA A 14 -32.27 -16.54 -6.12
C ALA A 14 -33.52 -15.74 -6.47
N LEU A 15 -33.35 -14.69 -7.27
CA LEU A 15 -34.43 -13.80 -7.73
C LEU A 15 -34.52 -13.92 -9.25
N THR A 16 -35.71 -14.12 -9.77
CA THR A 16 -35.94 -14.26 -11.22
C THR A 16 -37.10 -13.39 -11.69
N ASN A 17 -36.93 -12.80 -12.87
CA ASN A 17 -38.01 -12.02 -13.55
C ASN A 17 -38.58 -10.91 -12.65
N ILE A 18 -37.73 -10.14 -12.02
CA ILE A 18 -38.11 -9.03 -11.15
C ILE A 18 -38.49 -7.83 -12.00
N SER A 19 -39.63 -7.25 -11.74
CA SER A 19 -40.05 -5.98 -12.35
C SER A 19 -40.44 -4.98 -11.26
N LEU A 20 -39.64 -3.91 -11.14
CA LEU A 20 -39.84 -2.86 -10.16
C LEU A 20 -40.10 -1.53 -10.88
N THR A 21 -41.16 -0.86 -10.50
CA THR A 21 -41.56 0.44 -11.06
C THR A 21 -41.76 1.45 -9.93
N ALA A 22 -41.05 2.57 -10.00
CA ALA A 22 -41.31 3.72 -9.13
C ALA A 22 -42.11 4.78 -9.89
N ASN A 23 -43.30 5.10 -9.36
CA ASN A 23 -44.11 6.19 -9.85
C ASN A 23 -43.94 7.38 -8.90
N GLY A 24 -42.98 8.26 -9.19
CA GLY A 24 -42.78 9.47 -8.41
C GLY A 24 -43.94 10.44 -8.52
N SER A 25 -44.31 11.10 -7.42
CA SER A 25 -45.23 12.23 -7.46
C SER A 25 -44.45 13.54 -7.66
N LYS A 26 -45.05 14.50 -8.34
CA LYS A 26 -44.48 15.84 -8.58
C LYS A 26 -44.22 16.64 -7.30
N GLU A 27 -44.64 16.18 -6.14
CA GLU A 27 -44.78 17.04 -4.96
C GLU A 27 -43.67 16.90 -3.94
N SER A 28 -42.72 15.98 -4.10
CA SER A 28 -41.70 15.78 -3.11
C SER A 28 -40.31 15.46 -3.73
N ALA A 29 -39.49 16.46 -3.78
CA ALA A 29 -38.08 16.34 -4.12
C ALA A 29 -37.28 15.52 -3.11
N SER A 30 -37.79 15.29 -1.92
CA SER A 30 -37.12 14.53 -0.86
C SER A 30 -37.35 13.02 -0.97
N THR A 31 -38.24 12.57 -1.80
CA THR A 31 -38.49 11.13 -2.04
C THR A 31 -37.77 10.67 -3.30
N SER A 32 -36.49 10.64 -3.23
CA SER A 32 -35.68 10.00 -4.23
C SER A 32 -35.90 8.50 -4.18
N TYR A 33 -36.54 7.97 -5.22
CA TYR A 33 -36.77 6.53 -5.36
C TYR A 33 -35.45 5.83 -5.75
N ARG A 34 -34.95 5.05 -4.85
CA ARG A 34 -33.78 4.20 -5.04
C ARG A 34 -34.28 2.79 -5.31
N ILE A 35 -34.01 2.28 -6.50
CA ILE A 35 -34.48 0.97 -6.92
C ILE A 35 -33.32 0.09 -7.28
N GLY A 36 -33.14 -0.99 -6.54
CA GLY A 36 -32.21 -2.05 -6.87
C GLY A 36 -32.89 -3.37 -7.11
N GLY A 37 -32.37 -4.18 -7.99
CA GLY A 37 -32.89 -5.51 -8.25
C GLY A 37 -32.84 -6.41 -6.99
N VAL A 38 -31.88 -6.22 -6.14
CA VAL A 38 -31.73 -6.92 -4.85
C VAL A 38 -32.06 -5.98 -3.69
N ILE A 39 -31.50 -4.78 -3.66
CA ILE A 39 -31.61 -3.83 -2.53
C ILE A 39 -31.90 -2.43 -3.06
N GLY A 40 -32.91 -1.78 -2.52
CA GLY A 40 -33.23 -0.39 -2.87
C GLY A 40 -32.22 0.60 -2.32
N LEU A 41 -31.98 0.56 -1.01
CA LEU A 41 -31.03 1.42 -0.30
C LEU A 41 -30.27 0.62 0.75
N MET A 42 -28.94 0.68 0.68
CA MET A 42 -28.04 0.35 1.79
C MET A 42 -27.80 1.63 2.59
N GLU A 43 -28.23 1.66 3.84
CA GLU A 43 -28.20 2.86 4.68
C GLU A 43 -26.78 3.30 5.03
N LEU A 44 -26.61 4.60 5.26
CA LEU A 44 -25.33 5.19 5.65
C LEU A 44 -24.80 4.59 6.95
N GLY A 45 -23.58 4.06 6.91
CA GLY A 45 -22.86 3.56 8.08
C GLY A 45 -21.60 2.82 7.72
N SER A 46 -20.54 3.07 8.50
CA SER A 46 -19.22 2.44 8.33
C SER A 46 -18.79 1.60 9.53
N ALA A 47 -19.58 1.58 10.62
CA ALA A 47 -19.20 0.89 11.84
C ALA A 47 -19.29 -0.65 11.73
N GLU A 48 -20.20 -1.14 10.90
CA GLU A 48 -20.44 -2.58 10.70
C GLU A 48 -20.42 -2.91 9.21
N VAL A 49 -19.79 -4.03 8.88
CA VAL A 49 -19.72 -4.52 7.50
C VAL A 49 -20.91 -5.41 7.21
N SER A 50 -21.69 -5.06 6.19
CA SER A 50 -22.77 -5.92 5.71
C SER A 50 -22.25 -7.00 4.76
N LEU A 51 -22.84 -8.19 4.82
CA LEU A 51 -22.48 -9.33 3.98
C LEU A 51 -23.62 -9.70 3.05
N TYR A 52 -23.37 -9.67 1.75
CA TYR A 52 -24.26 -10.14 0.69
C TYR A 52 -23.56 -11.28 -0.05
N LYS A 53 -24.03 -12.52 0.10
CA LYS A 53 -23.33 -13.69 -0.41
C LYS A 53 -24.23 -14.62 -1.19
N ASN A 54 -23.71 -15.17 -2.30
CA ASN A 54 -24.40 -16.15 -3.12
C ASN A 54 -25.84 -15.72 -3.51
N ILE A 55 -25.93 -14.48 -4.04
CA ILE A 55 -27.20 -13.90 -4.49
C ILE A 55 -27.22 -13.86 -6.01
N THR A 56 -28.23 -14.46 -6.60
CA THR A 56 -28.47 -14.41 -8.04
C THR A 56 -29.72 -13.61 -8.33
N ALA A 57 -29.64 -12.60 -9.20
CA ALA A 57 -30.79 -11.87 -9.74
C ALA A 57 -30.76 -11.95 -11.27
N ASP A 58 -31.76 -12.56 -11.88
CA ASP A 58 -31.82 -12.77 -13.31
C ASP A 58 -33.16 -12.26 -13.89
N GLY A 59 -33.10 -11.52 -14.98
CA GLY A 59 -34.28 -10.88 -15.59
C GLY A 59 -34.81 -9.71 -14.78
N VAL A 60 -33.91 -8.76 -14.41
CA VAL A 60 -34.28 -7.57 -13.62
C VAL A 60 -34.73 -6.43 -14.52
N THR A 61 -35.95 -5.97 -14.35
CA THR A 61 -36.49 -4.79 -15.04
C THR A 61 -36.79 -3.69 -14.03
N LEU A 62 -36.11 -2.55 -14.18
CA LEU A 62 -36.24 -1.37 -13.33
C LEU A 62 -36.82 -0.22 -14.14
N THR A 63 -37.86 0.43 -13.64
CA THR A 63 -38.53 1.51 -14.34
C THR A 63 -38.76 2.70 -13.41
N GLY A 64 -38.42 3.90 -13.85
CA GLY A 64 -38.59 5.14 -13.09
C GLY A 64 -37.34 5.58 -12.38
N GLY A 65 -37.47 6.30 -11.28
CA GLY A 65 -36.48 6.44 -10.23
C GLY A 65 -35.43 7.50 -10.33
N TYR A 66 -34.77 7.67 -9.21
CA TYR A 66 -33.70 8.59 -8.95
C TYR A 66 -32.33 7.87 -9.07
N ALA A 67 -32.22 6.70 -8.46
CA ALA A 67 -31.07 5.83 -8.59
C ALA A 67 -31.53 4.40 -8.89
N LEU A 68 -31.06 3.85 -10.01
CA LEU A 68 -31.46 2.55 -10.52
C LEU A 68 -30.22 1.65 -10.63
N GLY A 69 -30.18 0.55 -9.90
CA GLY A 69 -29.09 -0.40 -9.95
C GLY A 69 -29.54 -1.84 -10.07
N GLY A 70 -28.89 -2.61 -10.92
CA GLY A 70 -29.21 -4.04 -11.07
C GLY A 70 -29.11 -4.81 -9.77
N PHE A 71 -28.13 -4.51 -8.93
CA PHE A 71 -27.97 -5.05 -7.59
C PHE A 71 -28.57 -4.10 -6.53
N ALA A 72 -28.04 -2.89 -6.42
CA ALA A 72 -28.47 -1.90 -5.44
C ALA A 72 -28.82 -0.55 -6.07
N GLY A 73 -29.90 0.09 -5.61
CA GLY A 73 -30.22 1.46 -6.02
C GLY A 73 -29.20 2.45 -5.50
N THR A 74 -28.91 2.41 -4.21
CA THR A 74 -27.86 3.24 -3.57
C THR A 74 -27.11 2.43 -2.53
N MET A 75 -25.77 2.57 -2.51
CA MET A 75 -24.87 1.93 -1.56
C MET A 75 -24.18 2.99 -0.70
N GLN A 76 -24.44 2.96 0.61
CA GLN A 76 -23.92 3.96 1.57
C GLN A 76 -23.34 3.33 2.85
N GLN A 77 -23.00 2.04 2.83
CA GLN A 77 -22.43 1.34 3.98
C GLN A 77 -21.25 0.46 3.56
N ASN A 78 -20.40 0.12 4.50
CA ASN A 78 -19.39 -0.90 4.28
C ASN A 78 -20.06 -2.23 3.94
N ALA A 79 -19.65 -2.86 2.85
CA ALA A 79 -20.28 -4.09 2.39
C ALA A 79 -19.26 -5.05 1.75
N ARG A 80 -19.51 -6.34 1.97
CA ARG A 80 -18.88 -7.43 1.24
C ARG A 80 -19.95 -8.09 0.38
N ILE A 81 -19.74 -8.08 -0.92
CA ILE A 81 -20.63 -8.69 -1.92
C ILE A 81 -19.85 -9.84 -2.55
N GLU A 82 -20.15 -11.05 -2.14
CA GLU A 82 -19.40 -12.26 -2.47
C GLU A 82 -20.25 -13.23 -3.31
N GLU A 83 -19.68 -13.74 -4.39
CA GLU A 83 -20.34 -14.74 -5.24
C GLU A 83 -21.76 -14.33 -5.70
N CYS A 84 -21.98 -13.03 -5.90
CA CYS A 84 -23.26 -12.51 -6.36
C CYS A 84 -23.27 -12.36 -7.88
N SER A 85 -24.42 -12.58 -8.49
CA SER A 85 -24.59 -12.36 -9.92
C SER A 85 -25.88 -11.60 -10.22
N VAL A 86 -25.78 -10.67 -11.18
CA VAL A 86 -26.94 -9.93 -11.69
C VAL A 86 -26.94 -10.04 -13.20
N LYS A 87 -28.02 -10.57 -13.77
CA LYS A 87 -28.10 -10.92 -15.20
C LYS A 87 -29.35 -10.35 -15.84
N ASN A 88 -29.27 -10.11 -17.15
CA ASN A 88 -30.39 -9.67 -17.97
C ASN A 88 -31.12 -8.44 -17.38
N VAL A 89 -30.35 -7.42 -17.05
CA VAL A 89 -30.88 -6.18 -16.44
C VAL A 89 -31.42 -5.27 -17.53
N THR A 90 -32.68 -4.83 -17.38
CA THR A 90 -33.29 -3.81 -18.21
C THR A 90 -33.63 -2.60 -17.36
N ILE A 91 -33.08 -1.44 -17.72
CA ILE A 91 -33.33 -0.19 -17.02
C ILE A 91 -34.13 0.73 -17.94
N ARG A 92 -35.27 1.24 -17.43
CA ARG A 92 -36.15 2.17 -18.14
C ARG A 92 -36.30 3.42 -17.30
N HIS A 93 -35.74 4.52 -17.75
CA HIS A 93 -35.99 5.80 -17.12
C HIS A 93 -37.32 6.38 -17.53
N LYS A 94 -38.01 6.97 -16.56
CA LYS A 94 -39.13 7.84 -16.83
C LYS A 94 -38.78 9.27 -16.50
N ASN A 95 -39.19 10.21 -17.35
CA ASN A 95 -39.14 11.63 -17.03
C ASN A 95 -39.88 11.86 -15.73
N GLN A 96 -39.14 12.28 -14.70
CA GLN A 96 -39.70 12.73 -13.44
C GLN A 96 -39.35 14.20 -13.25
N ILE A 97 -40.31 15.04 -13.17
CA ILE A 97 -40.13 16.42 -12.74
C ILE A 97 -39.96 16.35 -11.23
N LEU A 98 -38.73 16.41 -10.75
CA LEU A 98 -38.43 16.23 -9.34
C LEU A 98 -38.49 17.51 -8.54
N TYR A 99 -38.37 18.66 -9.19
CA TYR A 99 -38.37 19.94 -8.50
C TYR A 99 -39.25 20.94 -9.23
N GLY A 100 -39.93 21.78 -8.47
CA GLY A 100 -40.80 22.81 -9.00
C GLY A 100 -40.06 23.71 -10.00
N GLU A 101 -40.81 24.30 -10.90
CA GLU A 101 -40.43 24.96 -12.13
C GLU A 101 -39.37 26.09 -12.00
N THR A 102 -38.95 26.43 -10.79
CA THR A 102 -38.10 27.60 -10.52
C THR A 102 -36.63 27.30 -10.21
N SER A 103 -36.25 26.04 -10.01
CA SER A 103 -34.89 25.72 -9.51
C SER A 103 -34.02 24.93 -10.49
N TYR A 104 -34.63 24.37 -11.54
CA TYR A 104 -33.91 23.61 -12.58
C TYR A 104 -34.53 23.90 -13.95
N PRO A 105 -33.72 23.79 -15.03
CA PRO A 105 -34.26 24.10 -16.35
C PRO A 105 -35.51 23.30 -16.63
N ALA A 106 -36.54 23.97 -17.12
CA ALA A 106 -37.90 23.54 -17.30
C ALA A 106 -38.09 22.29 -18.23
N THR A 107 -37.04 21.73 -18.71
CA THR A 107 -36.99 20.61 -19.64
C THR A 107 -36.64 19.28 -18.99
N GLY A 108 -36.45 19.22 -17.65
CA GLY A 108 -35.77 18.10 -17.10
C GLY A 108 -36.51 17.28 -16.08
N GLY A 109 -36.79 16.06 -16.41
CA GLY A 109 -36.83 15.00 -15.43
C GLY A 109 -35.39 14.77 -14.87
N TYR A 110 -35.26 14.50 -13.60
CA TYR A 110 -33.99 14.23 -12.98
C TYR A 110 -33.81 12.72 -12.90
N VAL A 111 -32.93 12.16 -13.72
CA VAL A 111 -32.36 10.84 -13.47
C VAL A 111 -31.03 11.08 -12.87
N TYR A 112 -30.82 10.70 -11.63
CA TYR A 112 -29.60 11.01 -10.94
C TYR A 112 -28.50 10.01 -11.31
N ALA A 113 -28.78 8.73 -11.25
CA ALA A 113 -27.81 7.71 -11.57
C ALA A 113 -28.46 6.39 -11.98
N SER A 114 -27.82 5.65 -12.88
CA SER A 114 -28.20 4.29 -13.18
C SER A 114 -27.03 3.45 -13.65
N SER A 115 -27.02 2.19 -13.25
CA SER A 115 -26.06 1.20 -13.75
C SER A 115 -26.61 -0.23 -13.61
N TYR A 116 -25.93 -1.18 -14.21
CA TYR A 116 -26.28 -2.58 -14.06
C TYR A 116 -26.03 -3.13 -12.65
N PHE A 117 -25.22 -2.44 -11.85
CA PHE A 117 -24.85 -2.87 -10.49
C PHE A 117 -25.43 -1.95 -9.43
N ALA A 118 -24.92 -0.75 -9.26
CA ALA A 118 -25.40 0.22 -8.29
C ALA A 118 -25.73 1.55 -8.97
N GLY A 119 -26.90 2.13 -8.64
CA GLY A 119 -27.34 3.40 -9.21
C GLY A 119 -26.55 4.57 -8.67
N ASP A 120 -26.26 4.58 -7.38
CA ASP A 120 -25.54 5.64 -6.71
C ASP A 120 -24.69 5.04 -5.59
N VAL A 121 -23.51 5.59 -5.37
CA VAL A 121 -22.60 5.15 -4.31
C VAL A 121 -22.03 6.36 -3.61
N ASN A 122 -22.05 6.35 -2.30
CA ASN A 122 -21.49 7.44 -1.50
C ASN A 122 -19.98 7.28 -1.40
N GLN A 123 -19.27 7.96 -2.27
CA GLN A 123 -17.81 7.92 -2.36
C GLN A 123 -17.16 8.46 -1.08
N GLY A 124 -16.10 7.79 -0.63
CA GLY A 124 -15.16 8.32 0.34
C GLY A 124 -15.41 8.00 1.81
N THR A 125 -16.47 7.26 2.15
CA THR A 125 -16.74 6.88 3.54
C THR A 125 -16.98 5.39 3.76
N ILE A 126 -17.01 4.59 2.69
CA ILE A 126 -17.37 3.18 2.76
C ILE A 126 -16.45 2.31 1.93
N ASP A 127 -16.14 1.13 2.47
CA ASP A 127 -15.41 0.07 1.78
C ASP A 127 -16.39 -0.97 1.24
N ILE A 128 -16.33 -1.22 -0.08
CA ILE A 128 -17.13 -2.24 -0.73
C ILE A 128 -16.21 -3.20 -1.46
N THR A 129 -16.27 -4.46 -1.09
CA THR A 129 -15.63 -5.55 -1.82
C THR A 129 -16.67 -6.36 -2.56
N CYS A 130 -16.44 -6.62 -3.85
CA CYS A 130 -17.38 -7.33 -4.69
C CYS A 130 -16.70 -8.51 -5.38
N SER A 131 -17.42 -9.63 -5.48
CA SER A 131 -17.07 -10.76 -6.31
C SER A 131 -18.30 -11.32 -6.99
N GLY A 132 -18.15 -11.95 -8.16
CA GLY A 132 -19.25 -12.57 -8.88
C GLY A 132 -19.30 -12.15 -10.34
N GLU A 133 -20.47 -12.33 -10.95
CA GLU A 133 -20.69 -12.08 -12.37
C GLU A 133 -21.84 -11.13 -12.60
N LEU A 134 -21.63 -10.13 -13.46
CA LEU A 134 -22.67 -9.29 -14.02
C LEU A 134 -22.83 -9.59 -15.51
N VAL A 135 -24.05 -9.72 -15.95
CA VAL A 135 -24.38 -9.85 -17.38
C VAL A 135 -25.28 -8.68 -17.76
N GLY A 136 -24.77 -7.84 -18.64
CA GLY A 136 -25.51 -6.67 -19.14
C GLY A 136 -26.78 -7.09 -19.87
N GLY A 137 -27.76 -6.21 -19.85
CA GLY A 137 -29.03 -6.33 -20.56
C GLY A 137 -29.28 -5.11 -21.44
N THR A 138 -30.55 -4.80 -21.62
CA THR A 138 -30.98 -3.63 -22.38
C THR A 138 -31.09 -2.42 -21.45
N ASN A 139 -30.52 -1.30 -21.88
CA ASN A 139 -30.65 -0.03 -21.21
C ASN A 139 -31.37 0.95 -22.18
N SER A 140 -32.58 1.37 -21.87
CA SER A 140 -33.35 2.24 -22.74
C SER A 140 -33.62 3.59 -22.10
N ARG A 141 -33.45 4.64 -22.88
CA ARG A 141 -33.70 6.04 -22.52
C ARG A 141 -34.93 6.62 -23.16
N GLU A 142 -35.98 5.85 -23.30
CA GLU A 142 -37.14 6.25 -24.12
C GLU A 142 -37.74 7.62 -23.72
N ASP A 143 -37.53 8.05 -22.47
CA ASP A 143 -38.15 9.27 -21.93
C ASP A 143 -37.15 10.42 -21.67
N LEU A 144 -35.94 10.36 -22.20
CA LEU A 144 -34.88 11.33 -21.87
C LEU A 144 -34.63 12.37 -22.98
N ASP A 145 -35.50 12.50 -23.94
CA ASP A 145 -35.41 13.52 -25.00
C ASP A 145 -35.29 14.92 -24.36
N GLY A 146 -34.17 15.53 -24.46
CA GLY A 146 -33.86 16.88 -23.98
C GLY A 146 -33.11 16.99 -22.65
N LEU A 147 -32.79 15.89 -21.97
CA LEU A 147 -32.03 15.94 -20.69
C LEU A 147 -30.51 16.04 -20.84
N GLY A 148 -30.03 16.16 -22.05
CA GLY A 148 -28.62 16.43 -22.31
C GLY A 148 -27.64 15.42 -21.73
N SER A 149 -26.43 15.52 -22.17
CA SER A 149 -25.29 14.65 -21.87
C SER A 149 -24.83 14.63 -20.39
N MET A 150 -25.44 15.37 -19.51
CA MET A 150 -24.95 15.60 -18.15
C MET A 150 -24.90 14.33 -17.28
N TYR A 151 -25.58 13.26 -17.68
CA TYR A 151 -25.63 12.00 -16.94
C TYR A 151 -25.24 10.76 -17.76
N GLU A 152 -24.64 10.95 -18.90
CA GLU A 152 -24.18 9.82 -19.73
C GLU A 152 -23.15 8.95 -19.05
N SER A 153 -22.30 9.54 -18.22
CA SER A 153 -21.27 8.81 -17.45
C SER A 153 -21.86 7.85 -16.42
N THR A 154 -23.09 8.03 -16.00
CA THR A 154 -23.75 7.17 -15.00
C THR A 154 -24.39 5.92 -15.61
N TRP A 155 -24.38 5.80 -16.93
CA TRP A 155 -24.94 4.64 -17.63
C TRP A 155 -23.98 3.46 -17.70
N ASP A 156 -22.70 3.75 -17.54
CA ASP A 156 -21.67 2.74 -17.52
C ASP A 156 -21.46 2.24 -16.08
N ILE A 157 -21.56 0.95 -15.89
CA ILE A 157 -21.32 0.31 -14.60
C ILE A 157 -19.87 0.46 -14.15
N GLN A 158 -18.94 0.59 -15.09
CA GLN A 158 -17.49 0.61 -14.81
C GLN A 158 -17.08 1.75 -13.87
N PRO A 159 -17.57 3.00 -13.99
CA PRO A 159 -17.18 4.06 -13.09
C PRO A 159 -17.41 3.73 -11.63
N TYR A 160 -18.51 3.10 -11.29
CA TYR A 160 -18.86 2.82 -9.89
C TYR A 160 -18.18 1.58 -9.34
N VAL A 161 -18.10 0.54 -10.11
CA VAL A 161 -17.43 -0.71 -9.67
C VAL A 161 -15.92 -0.51 -9.54
N GLY A 162 -15.30 0.19 -10.48
CA GLY A 162 -13.86 0.44 -10.47
C GLY A 162 -13.42 1.48 -9.45
N GLU A 163 -14.30 2.40 -9.04
CA GLU A 163 -13.98 3.45 -8.08
C GLU A 163 -14.10 3.00 -6.63
N LEU A 164 -14.90 1.98 -6.35
CA LEU A 164 -15.36 1.69 -5.00
C LEU A 164 -15.15 0.26 -4.56
N CYS A 165 -14.86 -0.64 -5.50
CA CYS A 165 -14.70 -2.04 -5.19
C CYS A 165 -13.31 -2.52 -5.61
N ILE A 166 -12.58 -3.12 -4.69
CA ILE A 166 -11.61 -4.13 -5.05
C ILE A 166 -12.46 -5.29 -5.60
N SER A 167 -12.63 -5.32 -6.89
CA SER A 167 -13.67 -6.12 -7.52
C SER A 167 -13.07 -7.27 -8.30
N THR A 168 -13.54 -8.48 -8.01
CA THR A 168 -13.42 -9.64 -8.89
C THR A 168 -14.72 -9.89 -9.66
N LEU A 169 -15.56 -8.85 -9.82
CA LEU A 169 -16.73 -8.91 -10.66
C LEU A 169 -16.36 -9.02 -12.13
N THR A 170 -17.14 -9.77 -12.87
CA THR A 170 -17.07 -9.79 -14.33
C THR A 170 -18.37 -9.27 -14.93
N LEU A 171 -18.27 -8.55 -16.03
CA LEU A 171 -19.40 -8.20 -16.87
C LEU A 171 -19.27 -8.91 -18.23
N ASN A 172 -20.23 -9.76 -18.55
CA ASN A 172 -20.18 -10.59 -19.77
C ASN A 172 -18.90 -11.43 -19.90
N GLY A 173 -18.34 -11.87 -18.77
CA GLY A 173 -17.11 -12.64 -18.69
C GLY A 173 -15.82 -11.83 -18.69
N GLU A 174 -15.87 -10.51 -18.85
CA GLU A 174 -14.73 -9.62 -18.74
C GLU A 174 -14.64 -9.03 -17.32
N ALA A 175 -13.43 -8.96 -16.78
CA ALA A 175 -13.20 -8.41 -15.45
C ALA A 175 -13.57 -6.91 -15.42
N LEU A 176 -14.33 -6.50 -14.42
CA LEU A 176 -14.70 -5.11 -14.19
C LEU A 176 -13.64 -4.34 -13.38
N SER A 177 -12.47 -4.91 -13.19
CA SER A 177 -11.39 -4.16 -12.57
C SER A 177 -11.08 -2.94 -13.42
N ARG A 178 -11.30 -1.76 -12.85
CA ARG A 178 -10.96 -0.52 -13.53
C ARG A 178 -9.46 -0.30 -13.46
N LYS A 179 -8.77 -0.72 -14.50
CA LYS A 179 -7.42 -0.27 -14.73
C LYS A 179 -7.48 1.13 -15.35
N VAL A 180 -7.17 2.13 -14.57
CA VAL A 180 -7.02 3.50 -15.07
C VAL A 180 -5.61 3.67 -15.59
N GLU A 181 -5.45 4.02 -16.84
CA GLU A 181 -4.17 4.43 -17.38
C GLU A 181 -3.98 5.93 -17.14
N VAL A 182 -2.89 6.31 -16.50
CA VAL A 182 -2.54 7.71 -16.24
C VAL A 182 -1.27 8.07 -16.98
N ALA A 183 -1.31 9.22 -17.62
CA ALA A 183 -0.20 9.76 -18.41
C ALA A 183 0.20 11.20 -18.00
N THR A 184 -0.53 11.82 -17.07
CA THR A 184 -0.23 13.15 -16.54
C THR A 184 -0.15 13.16 -15.01
N PRO A 185 0.64 14.09 -14.43
CA PRO A 185 0.74 14.24 -12.97
C PRO A 185 -0.60 14.55 -12.29
N GLU A 186 -1.43 15.36 -12.94
CA GLU A 186 -2.74 15.79 -12.47
C GLU A 186 -3.70 14.59 -12.39
N GLU A 187 -3.76 13.76 -13.44
CA GLU A 187 -4.56 12.54 -13.46
C GLU A 187 -4.15 11.58 -12.33
N LEU A 188 -2.83 11.39 -12.13
CA LEU A 188 -2.36 10.54 -11.05
C LEU A 188 -2.76 11.07 -9.68
N ALA A 189 -2.49 12.36 -9.43
CA ALA A 189 -2.79 12.98 -8.14
C ALA A 189 -4.28 12.95 -7.82
N GLU A 190 -5.14 13.26 -8.80
CA GLU A 190 -6.59 13.20 -8.65
C GLU A 190 -7.08 11.78 -8.40
N THR A 191 -6.59 10.81 -9.19
CA THR A 191 -7.01 9.42 -9.07
C THR A 191 -6.63 8.82 -7.71
N LEU A 192 -5.41 9.07 -7.24
CA LEU A 192 -4.95 8.61 -5.91
C LEU A 192 -5.74 9.23 -4.76
N ALA A 193 -6.12 10.50 -4.89
CA ALA A 193 -6.82 11.23 -3.84
C ALA A 193 -8.32 10.95 -3.80
N SER A 194 -8.95 10.65 -4.95
CA SER A 194 -10.41 10.59 -5.08
C SER A 194 -10.98 9.18 -5.27
N ARG A 195 -10.19 8.23 -5.76
CA ARG A 195 -10.74 6.96 -6.25
C ARG A 195 -9.94 5.73 -5.84
N GLY A 196 -8.61 5.77 -5.93
CA GLY A 196 -7.77 4.58 -5.83
C GLY A 196 -8.01 3.56 -6.96
N GLY A 197 -7.98 2.27 -6.64
CA GLY A 197 -8.16 1.16 -7.58
C GLY A 197 -6.87 0.77 -8.31
N GLU A 198 -6.97 0.11 -9.47
CA GLU A 198 -5.81 -0.28 -10.28
C GLU A 198 -5.41 0.87 -11.21
N ILE A 199 -4.23 1.42 -10.99
CA ILE A 199 -3.67 2.54 -11.75
C ILE A 199 -2.43 2.08 -12.50
N ALA A 200 -2.42 2.20 -13.82
CA ALA A 200 -1.23 1.96 -14.63
C ALA A 200 -0.60 3.28 -15.05
N VAL A 201 0.65 3.49 -14.67
CA VAL A 201 1.45 4.62 -15.13
C VAL A 201 2.07 4.27 -16.48
N THR A 202 1.69 5.01 -17.51
CA THR A 202 2.09 4.73 -18.89
C THR A 202 3.12 5.71 -19.46
N ALA A 203 3.42 6.78 -18.71
CA ALA A 203 4.39 7.82 -19.09
C ALA A 203 5.23 8.25 -17.88
N ASP A 204 6.31 8.98 -18.14
CA ASP A 204 7.06 9.64 -17.06
C ASP A 204 6.23 10.80 -16.49
N LEU A 205 6.10 10.83 -15.17
CA LEU A 205 5.29 11.82 -14.47
C LEU A 205 6.14 12.66 -13.53
N ASP A 206 6.05 13.97 -13.66
CA ASP A 206 6.74 14.93 -12.78
C ASP A 206 5.76 15.57 -11.79
N LEU A 207 5.78 15.07 -10.56
CA LEU A 207 4.97 15.57 -9.43
C LEU A 207 5.69 16.63 -8.58
N THR A 208 6.83 17.16 -9.03
CA THR A 208 7.65 18.08 -8.23
C THR A 208 6.93 19.41 -7.94
N THR A 209 6.06 19.84 -8.83
CA THR A 209 5.24 21.06 -8.70
C THR A 209 3.86 20.81 -8.09
N ALA A 210 3.44 19.53 -7.98
CA ALA A 210 2.16 19.17 -7.40
C ALA A 210 2.13 19.43 -5.89
N GLN A 211 0.94 19.66 -5.34
CA GLN A 211 0.75 19.57 -3.90
C GLN A 211 0.99 18.13 -3.45
N ALA A 212 1.17 17.93 -2.13
CA ALA A 212 1.39 16.59 -1.58
C ALA A 212 0.33 15.59 -2.09
N VAL A 213 0.79 14.55 -2.75
CA VAL A 213 -0.08 13.51 -3.30
C VAL A 213 -0.53 12.60 -2.17
N GLN A 214 -1.82 12.43 -2.02
CA GLN A 214 -2.43 11.63 -0.96
C GLN A 214 -3.05 10.36 -1.56
N VAL A 215 -2.75 9.23 -0.96
CA VAL A 215 -3.42 7.96 -1.25
C VAL A 215 -4.44 7.72 -0.15
N ASN A 216 -5.69 8.01 -0.44
CA ASN A 216 -6.79 7.93 0.53
C ASN A 216 -7.63 6.65 0.36
N TYR A 217 -7.44 5.92 -0.72
CA TYR A 217 -8.20 4.73 -1.08
C TYR A 217 -7.28 3.57 -1.41
N PRO A 218 -7.73 2.32 -1.25
CA PRO A 218 -6.98 1.15 -1.66
C PRO A 218 -6.55 1.25 -3.12
N THR A 219 -5.25 1.13 -3.36
CA THR A 219 -4.66 1.41 -4.67
C THR A 219 -3.58 0.39 -5.03
N VAL A 220 -3.64 -0.10 -6.26
CA VAL A 220 -2.53 -0.82 -6.91
C VAL A 220 -1.96 0.08 -8.00
N LEU A 221 -0.78 0.63 -7.75
CA LEU A 221 -0.06 1.50 -8.68
C LEU A 221 0.96 0.67 -9.47
N THR A 222 0.66 0.39 -10.72
CA THR A 222 1.54 -0.37 -11.60
C THR A 222 2.43 0.57 -12.41
N LEU A 223 3.74 0.44 -12.24
CA LEU A 223 4.74 1.19 -12.98
C LEU A 223 5.19 0.40 -14.20
N GLY A 224 4.99 0.93 -15.39
CA GLY A 224 5.45 0.33 -16.64
C GLY A 224 6.99 0.23 -16.68
N GLN A 225 7.50 -0.66 -17.53
CA GLN A 225 8.95 -0.76 -17.73
C GLN A 225 9.52 0.56 -18.23
N GLY A 226 10.50 1.10 -17.51
CA GLY A 226 11.15 2.37 -17.83
C GLY A 226 10.34 3.61 -17.49
N THR A 227 9.12 3.49 -16.98
CA THR A 227 8.36 4.65 -16.49
C THR A 227 8.93 5.17 -15.17
N LYS A 228 8.84 6.49 -15.00
CA LYS A 228 9.37 7.16 -13.83
C LYS A 228 8.36 8.16 -13.25
N ILE A 229 8.11 8.06 -11.97
CA ILE A 229 7.42 9.10 -11.20
C ILE A 229 8.47 9.90 -10.45
N THR A 230 8.54 11.22 -10.70
CA THR A 230 9.43 12.12 -9.97
C THR A 230 8.62 12.88 -8.92
N VAL A 231 9.04 12.78 -7.65
CA VAL A 231 8.42 13.49 -6.53
C VAL A 231 9.42 14.47 -5.91
N SER A 232 8.94 15.59 -5.36
CA SER A 232 9.76 16.49 -4.55
C SER A 232 9.59 16.19 -3.06
N SER A 233 9.88 17.16 -2.22
CA SER A 233 9.57 17.12 -0.78
C SER A 233 8.08 16.85 -0.48
N ASN A 234 7.22 16.97 -1.48
CA ASN A 234 5.82 16.57 -1.47
C ASN A 234 5.68 15.10 -1.89
N LYS A 235 6.05 14.22 -1.03
CA LYS A 235 6.02 12.76 -1.14
C LYS A 235 4.63 12.18 -1.39
N LEU A 236 4.60 10.93 -1.80
CA LEU A 236 3.38 10.12 -1.76
C LEU A 236 3.03 9.84 -0.29
N ASN A 237 1.95 10.42 0.19
CA ASN A 237 1.45 10.23 1.55
C ASN A 237 0.37 9.14 1.53
N ASN A 238 0.70 7.96 2.06
CA ASN A 238 -0.21 6.83 2.11
C ASN A 238 -0.99 6.81 3.43
N TYR A 239 -2.30 6.94 3.32
CA TYR A 239 -3.27 6.83 4.42
C TYR A 239 -4.20 5.62 4.29
N SER A 240 -3.99 4.79 3.26
CA SER A 240 -4.81 3.62 2.93
C SER A 240 -3.92 2.42 2.56
N ASP A 241 -4.42 1.50 1.78
CA ASP A 241 -3.68 0.35 1.25
C ASP A 241 -3.08 0.71 -0.11
N LEU A 242 -1.76 0.86 -0.17
CA LEU A 242 -1.02 1.14 -1.41
C LEU A 242 -0.12 -0.03 -1.77
N THR A 243 -0.31 -0.57 -2.95
CA THR A 243 0.67 -1.47 -3.59
C THR A 243 1.33 -0.72 -4.75
N VAL A 244 2.66 -0.63 -4.74
CA VAL A 244 3.46 -0.16 -5.88
C VAL A 244 4.13 -1.36 -6.51
N SER A 245 3.84 -1.62 -7.78
CA SER A 245 4.29 -2.82 -8.48
C SER A 245 4.84 -2.50 -9.87
N GLY A 246 5.66 -3.39 -10.41
CA GLY A 246 6.19 -3.30 -11.75
C GLY A 246 7.58 -2.66 -11.86
N PRO A 247 8.25 -2.83 -13.02
CA PRO A 247 9.68 -2.53 -13.16
C PRO A 247 10.02 -1.06 -13.44
N GLY A 248 9.12 -0.14 -13.15
CA GLY A 248 9.36 1.29 -13.22
C GLY A 248 9.97 1.85 -11.93
N SER A 249 10.06 3.18 -11.82
CA SER A 249 10.73 3.83 -10.70
C SER A 249 9.96 5.00 -10.12
N ILE A 250 10.18 5.24 -8.81
CA ILE A 250 9.81 6.47 -8.12
C ILE A 250 11.10 7.15 -7.69
N THR A 251 11.30 8.40 -8.10
CA THR A 251 12.51 9.17 -7.81
C THR A 251 12.18 10.49 -7.12
N GLY A 252 13.11 11.04 -6.36
CA GLY A 252 12.92 12.35 -5.73
C GLY A 252 14.07 12.75 -4.82
N ASP A 253 13.96 13.95 -4.25
CA ASP A 253 15.05 14.55 -3.47
C ASP A 253 15.03 14.17 -1.98
N TYR A 254 13.84 14.03 -1.39
CA TYR A 254 13.66 13.64 0.02
C TYR A 254 12.82 12.37 0.15
N GLY A 255 12.11 12.17 1.26
CA GLY A 255 11.27 11.00 1.45
C GLY A 255 10.29 10.76 0.30
N LEU A 256 10.39 9.61 -0.37
CA LEU A 256 9.59 9.31 -1.56
C LEU A 256 8.17 8.90 -1.17
N ILE A 257 8.07 7.96 -0.24
CA ILE A 257 6.76 7.47 0.26
C ILE A 257 6.75 7.61 1.78
N ARG A 258 5.68 8.20 2.30
CA ARG A 258 5.38 8.22 3.73
C ARG A 258 4.13 7.40 4.00
N ASN A 259 4.30 6.35 4.82
CA ASN A 259 3.23 5.45 5.21
C ASN A 259 2.79 5.77 6.63
N TYR A 260 1.53 6.12 6.82
CA TYR A 260 1.00 6.59 8.11
C TYR A 260 0.39 5.46 8.94
N ALA A 261 0.09 5.76 10.19
CA ALA A 261 -0.58 4.83 11.11
C ALA A 261 -1.92 4.35 10.52
N GLY A 262 -2.14 3.04 10.56
CA GLY A 262 -3.32 2.40 9.96
C GLY A 262 -3.20 2.07 8.48
N ALA A 263 -2.24 2.69 7.76
CA ALA A 263 -2.03 2.42 6.34
C ALA A 263 -1.17 1.17 6.09
N TYR A 264 -1.37 0.56 4.93
CA TYR A 264 -0.62 -0.59 4.46
C TYR A 264 0.13 -0.23 3.17
N LEU A 265 1.43 -0.50 3.11
CA LEU A 265 2.26 -0.28 1.92
C LEU A 265 2.91 -1.57 1.48
N THR A 266 2.72 -1.96 0.24
CA THR A 266 3.45 -3.05 -0.42
C THR A 266 4.26 -2.50 -1.58
N ILE A 267 5.53 -2.89 -1.69
CA ILE A 267 6.37 -2.62 -2.86
C ILE A 267 6.84 -3.95 -3.40
N ASP A 268 6.56 -4.21 -4.68
CA ASP A 268 6.92 -5.48 -5.32
C ASP A 268 7.19 -5.34 -6.84
N GLY A 269 7.29 -6.49 -7.51
CA GLY A 269 7.32 -6.58 -8.98
C GLY A 269 8.52 -5.90 -9.65
N GLY A 270 9.64 -5.73 -8.96
CA GLY A 270 10.84 -5.10 -9.51
C GLY A 270 10.86 -3.57 -9.39
N ALA A 271 9.92 -2.97 -8.67
CA ALA A 271 9.85 -1.51 -8.50
C ALA A 271 11.14 -0.95 -7.89
N THR A 272 11.58 0.19 -8.41
CA THR A 272 12.78 0.89 -7.92
C THR A 272 12.41 2.24 -7.29
N LEU A 273 12.87 2.48 -6.08
CA LEU A 273 12.79 3.76 -5.38
C LEU A 273 14.20 4.35 -5.29
N GLU A 274 14.38 5.60 -5.73
CA GLU A 274 15.70 6.23 -5.77
C GLU A 274 15.65 7.68 -5.32
N THR A 275 16.49 8.06 -4.33
CA THR A 275 16.60 9.45 -3.94
C THR A 275 17.74 10.16 -4.65
N THR A 276 17.50 11.39 -5.09
CA THR A 276 18.48 12.22 -5.80
C THR A 276 19.26 13.15 -4.86
N ASN A 277 18.74 13.41 -3.64
CA ASN A 277 19.46 14.19 -2.64
C ASN A 277 20.54 13.31 -1.98
N ASN A 278 21.78 13.72 -2.10
CA ASN A 278 22.95 12.96 -1.65
C ASN A 278 23.27 13.09 -0.15
N GLN A 279 22.44 13.78 0.64
CA GLN A 279 22.69 13.99 2.07
C GLN A 279 21.54 13.54 2.98
N GLN A 280 20.29 13.67 2.57
CA GLN A 280 19.12 13.46 3.43
C GLN A 280 17.98 12.67 2.77
N GLY A 281 18.16 12.23 1.52
CA GLY A 281 17.12 11.51 0.79
C GLY A 281 16.78 10.17 1.46
N SER A 282 15.52 9.96 1.78
CA SER A 282 15.00 8.70 2.33
C SER A 282 13.98 8.08 1.37
N GLY A 283 14.04 6.77 1.17
CA GLY A 283 13.11 6.06 0.30
C GLY A 283 11.72 5.97 0.95
N ILE A 284 11.57 5.15 1.98
CA ILE A 284 10.31 4.90 2.67
C ILE A 284 10.41 5.37 4.12
N LEU A 285 9.44 6.20 4.53
CA LEU A 285 9.24 6.61 5.91
C LEU A 285 7.95 5.96 6.44
N ASN A 286 8.08 4.85 7.17
CA ASN A 286 6.95 4.21 7.84
C ASN A 286 6.74 4.83 9.23
N ASN A 287 5.64 5.52 9.39
CA ASN A 287 5.28 6.22 10.62
C ASN A 287 4.01 5.61 11.26
N GLY A 288 4.17 4.43 11.82
CA GLY A 288 3.09 3.72 12.51
C GLY A 288 2.23 2.81 11.62
N GLY A 289 2.48 2.75 10.32
CA GLY A 289 1.78 1.86 9.40
C GLY A 289 2.44 0.48 9.26
N LYS A 290 1.94 -0.30 8.31
CA LYS A 290 2.51 -1.59 7.92
C LYS A 290 3.18 -1.48 6.56
N VAL A 291 4.39 -2.03 6.41
CA VAL A 291 5.13 -2.07 5.15
C VAL A 291 5.58 -3.49 4.84
N VAL A 292 5.36 -3.92 3.61
CA VAL A 292 5.87 -5.18 3.06
C VAL A 292 6.68 -4.88 1.81
N LEU A 293 7.92 -5.35 1.78
CA LEU A 293 8.83 -5.19 0.66
C LEU A 293 9.18 -6.55 0.08
N ALA A 294 8.92 -6.73 -1.21
CA ALA A 294 9.18 -7.98 -1.91
C ALA A 294 9.65 -7.66 -3.34
N ASP A 295 10.79 -8.23 -3.74
CA ASP A 295 11.35 -8.03 -5.08
C ASP A 295 11.39 -6.54 -5.52
N CYS A 296 12.05 -5.71 -4.73
CA CYS A 296 12.19 -4.28 -5.00
C CYS A 296 13.63 -3.79 -4.78
N THR A 297 13.93 -2.62 -5.32
CA THR A 297 15.21 -1.93 -5.10
C THR A 297 14.94 -0.57 -4.47
N VAL A 298 15.62 -0.24 -3.36
CA VAL A 298 15.55 1.07 -2.74
C VAL A 298 16.93 1.64 -2.55
N ASN A 299 17.26 2.64 -3.36
CA ASN A 299 18.51 3.37 -3.30
C ASN A 299 18.28 4.75 -2.68
N ALA A 300 18.85 4.99 -1.52
CA ALA A 300 18.65 6.24 -0.83
C ALA A 300 19.98 6.88 -0.43
N ALA A 301 19.96 8.19 -0.21
CA ALA A 301 21.12 8.82 0.38
C ALA A 301 21.22 8.47 1.86
N PHE A 302 20.12 8.57 2.61
CA PHE A 302 20.14 8.46 4.07
C PHE A 302 19.53 7.14 4.56
N TYR A 303 18.21 6.98 4.50
CA TYR A 303 17.54 5.73 4.82
C TYR A 303 16.85 5.16 3.58
N ALA A 304 17.16 3.92 3.20
CA ALA A 304 16.29 3.23 2.26
C ALA A 304 14.90 3.03 2.91
N VAL A 305 14.87 2.60 4.17
CA VAL A 305 13.65 2.47 4.96
C VAL A 305 13.87 2.93 6.40
N ALA A 306 13.07 3.90 6.84
CA ALA A 306 12.95 4.25 8.25
C ALA A 306 11.59 3.76 8.77
N ASN A 307 11.62 2.79 9.70
CA ASN A 307 10.44 2.24 10.36
C ASN A 307 10.38 2.77 11.78
N GLN A 308 9.29 3.49 12.12
CA GLN A 308 9.14 4.18 13.40
C GLN A 308 7.69 4.31 13.84
N GLY A 309 7.47 4.88 15.03
CA GLY A 309 6.13 5.21 15.51
C GLY A 309 5.23 4.01 15.78
N GLY A 310 5.79 2.87 16.19
CA GLY A 310 5.03 1.63 16.39
C GLY A 310 4.72 0.88 15.09
N GLY A 311 5.33 1.27 13.97
CA GLY A 311 5.13 0.65 12.67
C GLY A 311 5.70 -0.75 12.55
N SER A 312 5.20 -1.53 11.61
CA SER A 312 5.74 -2.84 11.25
C SER A 312 6.32 -2.84 9.83
N LEU A 313 7.50 -3.45 9.68
CA LEU A 313 8.17 -3.66 8.41
C LEU A 313 8.47 -5.14 8.23
N THR A 314 8.09 -5.69 7.08
CA THR A 314 8.49 -7.03 6.64
C THR A 314 9.23 -6.91 5.31
N VAL A 315 10.46 -7.39 5.26
CA VAL A 315 11.27 -7.47 4.04
C VAL A 315 11.37 -8.94 3.65
N ASN A 316 10.68 -9.33 2.58
CA ASN A 316 10.71 -10.70 2.08
C ASN A 316 11.88 -10.91 1.12
N ASN A 317 12.15 -9.92 0.26
CA ASN A 317 13.28 -9.91 -0.66
C ASN A 317 13.50 -8.47 -1.18
N GLY A 318 14.71 -8.16 -1.58
CA GLY A 318 15.03 -6.88 -2.22
C GLY A 318 16.47 -6.43 -2.03
N LYS A 319 16.79 -5.32 -2.72
CA LYS A 319 18.10 -4.68 -2.65
C LYS A 319 17.97 -3.28 -2.07
N PHE A 320 18.74 -3.00 -1.05
CA PHE A 320 18.66 -1.74 -0.32
C PHE A 320 20.06 -1.13 -0.20
N SER A 321 20.17 0.15 -0.55
CA SER A 321 21.44 0.86 -0.40
C SER A 321 21.27 2.23 0.22
N SER A 322 22.25 2.66 1.03
CA SER A 322 22.40 4.03 1.49
C SER A 322 23.80 4.54 1.24
N THR A 323 23.93 5.80 0.77
CA THR A 323 25.21 6.35 0.29
C THR A 323 25.71 7.54 1.10
N ALA A 324 24.89 8.17 1.94
CA ALA A 324 25.31 9.29 2.79
C ALA A 324 26.06 8.80 4.03
N HIS A 325 27.07 9.58 4.41
CA HIS A 325 27.85 9.29 5.61
C HIS A 325 27.14 9.82 6.87
N ASN A 326 26.70 11.05 6.88
CA ASN A 326 26.07 11.69 8.04
C ASN A 326 25.27 12.89 7.58
N GLY A 327 23.99 12.88 7.84
CA GLY A 327 23.10 14.02 7.60
C GLY A 327 22.71 14.68 8.91
N ASN A 328 23.05 15.97 9.11
CA ASN A 328 22.63 16.77 10.27
C ASN A 328 22.93 16.15 11.64
N GLY A 329 24.07 15.47 11.80
CA GLY A 329 24.46 14.84 13.06
C GLY A 329 23.74 13.53 13.37
N GLN A 330 22.96 13.00 12.44
CA GLN A 330 22.31 11.70 12.56
C GLN A 330 23.04 10.62 11.76
N TRP A 331 23.07 9.42 12.31
CA TRP A 331 23.70 8.27 11.66
C TRP A 331 22.80 7.73 10.53
N ALA A 332 23.40 7.53 9.36
CA ALA A 332 22.72 6.99 8.19
C ALA A 332 22.81 5.45 8.16
N TYR A 333 21.75 4.80 8.58
CA TYR A 333 21.60 3.34 8.43
C TYR A 333 20.63 3.04 7.30
N CYS A 334 20.96 2.09 6.44
CA CYS A 334 20.13 1.79 5.28
C CYS A 334 18.70 1.38 5.68
N ILE A 335 18.56 0.44 6.61
CA ILE A 335 17.27 0.08 7.22
C ILE A 335 17.33 0.43 8.70
N ARG A 336 16.44 1.31 9.17
CA ARG A 336 16.38 1.71 10.58
C ARG A 336 15.04 1.37 11.20
N THR A 337 15.06 0.78 12.40
CA THR A 337 13.90 0.48 13.25
C THR A 337 14.02 1.30 14.53
N LEU A 338 13.08 2.21 14.77
CA LEU A 338 13.16 3.22 15.82
C LEU A 338 11.92 3.25 16.69
N GLY A 339 12.10 3.12 18.00
CA GLY A 339 11.09 3.38 19.00
C GLY A 339 10.33 2.16 19.48
N GLU A 340 9.80 2.29 20.70
CA GLU A 340 9.00 1.23 21.32
C GLU A 340 7.79 0.83 20.46
N GLY A 341 7.46 -0.46 20.44
CA GLY A 341 6.38 -1.01 19.64
C GLY A 341 6.72 -1.20 18.15
N THR A 342 7.83 -0.61 17.66
CA THR A 342 8.25 -0.73 16.26
C THR A 342 8.95 -2.07 16.01
N GLN A 343 8.56 -2.76 14.94
CA GLN A 343 9.06 -4.09 14.63
C GLN A 343 9.48 -4.20 13.17
N THR A 344 10.62 -4.86 12.93
CA THR A 344 11.09 -5.19 11.59
C THR A 344 11.44 -6.68 11.52
N VAL A 345 10.96 -7.35 10.48
CA VAL A 345 11.33 -8.72 10.13
C VAL A 345 11.97 -8.71 8.75
N ILE A 346 13.18 -9.22 8.65
CA ILE A 346 13.90 -9.38 7.39
C ILE A 346 14.01 -10.88 7.13
N ASN A 347 13.22 -11.39 6.19
CA ASN A 347 13.28 -12.77 5.76
C ASN A 347 14.49 -13.01 4.85
N TYR A 348 14.69 -12.12 3.89
CA TYR A 348 15.90 -12.01 3.09
C TYR A 348 16.07 -10.57 2.58
N ALA A 349 17.27 -10.06 2.53
CA ALA A 349 17.61 -8.80 1.90
C ALA A 349 19.10 -8.70 1.56
N GLU A 350 19.42 -7.95 0.52
CA GLU A 350 20.78 -7.50 0.22
C GLU A 350 20.87 -6.02 0.60
N VAL A 351 21.55 -5.71 1.69
CA VAL A 351 21.58 -4.37 2.27
C VAL A 351 23.00 -3.85 2.33
N SER A 352 23.22 -2.67 1.79
CA SER A 352 24.51 -1.97 1.95
C SER A 352 24.32 -0.55 2.46
N GLY A 353 25.24 -0.12 3.32
CA GLY A 353 25.25 1.24 3.82
C GLY A 353 26.68 1.75 3.98
N VAL A 354 26.85 3.08 3.96
CA VAL A 354 28.15 3.69 4.27
C VAL A 354 28.39 3.69 5.77
N GLN A 355 27.41 4.04 6.59
CA GLN A 355 27.52 4.01 8.06
C GLN A 355 26.98 2.76 8.71
N GLY A 356 25.97 2.14 8.11
CA GLY A 356 25.42 0.91 8.60
C GLY A 356 24.38 0.33 7.67
N ALA A 357 24.28 -1.01 7.64
CA ALA A 357 23.26 -1.67 6.86
C ALA A 357 21.92 -1.66 7.62
N VAL A 358 21.89 -2.19 8.83
CA VAL A 358 20.66 -2.26 9.65
C VAL A 358 20.93 -1.64 11.02
N ALA A 359 19.99 -0.82 11.50
CA ALA A 359 19.99 -0.34 12.88
C ALA A 359 18.63 -0.56 13.56
N VAL A 360 18.72 -0.87 14.86
CA VAL A 360 17.56 -0.90 15.75
C VAL A 360 17.88 -0.11 17.00
N ASP A 361 17.02 0.83 17.38
CA ASP A 361 17.25 1.68 18.54
C ASP A 361 15.95 2.07 19.26
N SER A 362 16.10 2.65 20.47
CA SER A 362 15.02 3.24 21.27
C SER A 362 13.83 2.29 21.53
N GLY A 363 14.13 1.04 21.89
CA GLY A 363 13.09 0.03 22.20
C GLY A 363 12.51 -0.67 20.97
N GLY A 364 13.02 -0.39 19.77
CA GLY A 364 12.64 -1.09 18.56
C GLY A 364 13.08 -2.56 18.57
N LYS A 365 12.48 -3.38 17.71
CA LYS A 365 12.81 -4.80 17.59
C LYS A 365 13.08 -5.18 16.14
N VAL A 366 14.15 -5.93 15.90
CA VAL A 366 14.48 -6.49 14.59
C VAL A 366 14.69 -8.00 14.66
N THR A 367 14.14 -8.74 13.70
CA THR A 367 14.45 -10.15 13.49
C THR A 367 15.04 -10.32 12.08
N ILE A 368 16.21 -10.88 11.99
CA ILE A 368 16.90 -11.15 10.72
C ILE A 368 16.96 -12.68 10.54
N ASN A 369 16.27 -13.17 9.52
CA ASN A 369 16.26 -14.60 9.19
C ASN A 369 17.38 -14.98 8.22
N ASP A 370 17.62 -14.16 7.18
CA ASP A 370 18.70 -14.35 6.22
C ASP A 370 18.99 -13.03 5.46
N GLY A 371 20.05 -13.02 4.66
CA GLY A 371 20.42 -11.89 3.80
C GLY A 371 21.91 -11.55 3.83
N ILE A 372 22.27 -10.45 3.16
CA ILE A 372 23.63 -9.92 3.11
C ILE A 372 23.59 -8.48 3.61
N PHE A 373 24.32 -8.21 4.68
CA PHE A 373 24.34 -6.92 5.37
C PHE A 373 25.76 -6.38 5.39
N SER A 374 26.03 -5.41 4.54
CA SER A 374 27.41 -4.96 4.30
C SER A 374 27.54 -3.46 4.47
N THR A 375 28.72 -3.03 4.94
CA THR A 375 29.09 -1.62 4.96
C THR A 375 30.43 -1.41 4.29
N TYR A 376 30.53 -0.28 3.58
CA TYR A 376 31.74 0.05 2.83
C TYR A 376 32.14 1.49 3.09
N ASP A 377 33.45 1.73 3.30
CA ASP A 377 33.97 3.09 3.38
C ASP A 377 34.07 3.72 1.98
N LEU A 378 32.97 4.21 1.49
CA LEU A 378 32.90 4.91 0.20
C LEU A 378 33.39 6.37 0.31
N SER A 379 33.50 6.90 1.53
CA SER A 379 33.86 8.30 1.79
C SER A 379 35.34 8.46 2.24
N GLY A 380 36.02 7.36 2.58
CA GLY A 380 37.41 7.40 3.07
C GLY A 380 37.55 8.01 4.47
N THR A 381 36.47 8.15 5.23
CA THR A 381 36.50 8.81 6.54
C THR A 381 36.80 7.89 7.71
N GLY A 382 36.77 6.57 7.49
CA GLY A 382 37.17 5.57 8.46
C GLY A 382 36.33 5.48 9.73
N ASN A 383 35.07 5.95 9.73
CA ASN A 383 34.28 6.05 10.95
C ASN A 383 33.05 5.13 10.96
N ASN A 384 33.02 4.22 11.93
CA ASN A 384 31.86 3.54 12.50
C ASN A 384 30.90 2.84 11.53
N PHE A 385 31.37 1.76 10.92
CA PHE A 385 30.59 0.98 9.95
C PHE A 385 30.17 -0.35 10.55
N HIS A 386 28.84 -0.65 10.47
CA HIS A 386 28.30 -1.89 11.03
C HIS A 386 27.28 -2.53 10.09
N GLY A 387 27.41 -3.83 9.86
CA GLY A 387 26.36 -4.61 9.21
C GLY A 387 25.06 -4.61 10.02
N LEU A 388 25.16 -4.65 11.36
CA LEU A 388 24.06 -4.52 12.30
C LEU A 388 24.46 -3.63 13.47
N ALA A 389 23.65 -2.63 13.81
CA ALA A 389 23.79 -1.82 15.01
C ALA A 389 22.55 -1.94 15.91
N VAL A 390 22.76 -2.26 17.18
CA VAL A 390 21.72 -2.39 18.21
C VAL A 390 22.02 -1.36 19.29
N LEU A 391 21.24 -0.31 19.36
CA LEU A 391 21.53 0.91 20.10
C LEU A 391 20.36 1.29 21.03
N ALA A 392 20.64 2.04 22.09
CA ALA A 392 19.61 2.73 22.89
C ALA A 392 18.36 1.89 23.20
N ASP A 393 18.51 0.79 23.92
CA ASP A 393 17.40 -0.14 24.26
C ASP A 393 16.82 -0.92 23.04
N GLY A 394 17.54 -0.98 21.94
CA GLY A 394 17.14 -1.79 20.80
C GLY A 394 17.30 -3.28 21.05
N HIS A 395 16.51 -4.10 20.35
CA HIS A 395 16.56 -5.56 20.48
C HIS A 395 16.66 -6.22 19.11
N ALA A 396 17.65 -7.11 18.94
CA ALA A 396 17.85 -7.85 17.70
C ALA A 396 17.91 -9.36 17.91
N VAL A 397 17.29 -10.10 17.01
CA VAL A 397 17.42 -11.55 16.88
C VAL A 397 17.95 -11.87 15.50
N VAL A 398 19.09 -12.56 15.42
CA VAL A 398 19.74 -12.96 14.18
C VAL A 398 19.70 -14.49 14.08
N ASN A 399 18.85 -15.00 13.21
CA ASN A 399 18.70 -16.42 12.93
C ASN A 399 19.65 -16.89 11.82
N GLY A 400 20.08 -15.98 10.93
CA GLY A 400 20.97 -16.25 9.81
C GLY A 400 21.48 -14.96 9.17
N GLY A 401 21.99 -15.09 7.94
CA GLY A 401 22.50 -13.97 7.16
C GLY A 401 24.03 -13.81 7.22
N LYS A 402 24.53 -12.86 6.45
CA LYS A 402 25.96 -12.59 6.27
C LYS A 402 26.25 -11.12 6.59
N PHE A 403 27.13 -10.86 7.53
CA PHE A 403 27.45 -9.54 8.05
C PHE A 403 28.89 -9.17 7.75
N TYR A 404 29.11 -8.03 7.10
CA TYR A 404 30.41 -7.55 6.71
C TYR A 404 30.60 -6.07 6.96
N SER A 405 31.79 -5.67 7.41
CA SER A 405 32.17 -4.27 7.61
C SER A 405 33.58 -4.05 7.04
N GLU A 406 33.69 -3.18 6.05
CA GLU A 406 34.98 -2.85 5.44
C GLU A 406 35.82 -1.98 6.40
N GLY A 407 37.04 -2.42 6.71
CA GLY A 407 37.99 -1.64 7.49
C GLY A 407 37.72 -1.58 9.00
N HIS A 408 36.75 -2.35 9.52
CA HIS A 408 36.49 -2.43 10.96
C HIS A 408 36.63 -3.82 11.53
N ASP A 409 36.98 -3.86 12.82
CA ASP A 409 37.22 -5.09 13.56
C ASP A 409 35.93 -5.83 13.96
N TYR A 410 34.74 -5.23 13.70
CA TYR A 410 33.46 -5.83 14.06
C TYR A 410 32.33 -5.41 13.12
N CYS A 411 31.51 -6.36 12.70
CA CYS A 411 30.37 -6.14 11.83
C CYS A 411 29.02 -6.04 12.59
N VAL A 412 29.00 -6.30 13.89
CA VAL A 412 27.85 -6.11 14.77
C VAL A 412 28.21 -5.18 15.91
N ARG A 413 27.41 -4.13 16.13
CA ARG A 413 27.55 -3.21 17.25
C ARG A 413 26.43 -3.42 18.26
N LEU A 414 26.76 -3.41 19.55
CA LEU A 414 25.80 -3.43 20.66
C LEU A 414 26.08 -2.29 21.62
N GLY A 415 25.07 -1.43 21.83
CA GLY A 415 25.13 -0.28 22.73
C GLY A 415 25.69 1.00 22.12
N ASP A 416 25.43 2.10 22.78
CA ASP A 416 25.88 3.44 22.43
C ASP A 416 27.34 3.71 22.83
N ASP A 417 27.88 4.84 22.34
CA ASP A 417 29.22 5.31 22.71
C ASP A 417 29.21 6.03 24.08
N GLY A 418 30.30 5.89 24.84
CA GLY A 418 30.57 6.71 26.01
C GLY A 418 29.94 6.24 27.32
N ALA A 419 29.65 7.18 28.23
CA ALA A 419 29.21 6.89 29.59
C ALA A 419 27.77 6.27 29.67
N ALA A 420 26.94 6.45 28.65
CA ALA A 420 25.63 5.84 28.53
C ALA A 420 25.70 4.33 28.25
N ALA A 421 26.80 3.84 27.72
CA ALA A 421 26.99 2.44 27.34
C ALA A 421 26.88 1.43 28.48
N ALA A 422 27.24 1.82 29.69
CA ALA A 422 27.24 0.93 30.87
C ALA A 422 25.80 0.63 31.37
N SER A 423 24.81 1.44 31.00
CA SER A 423 23.41 1.30 31.39
C SER A 423 22.46 1.02 30.23
N ASP A 424 22.99 0.88 29.01
CA ASP A 424 22.19 0.60 27.83
C ASP A 424 21.65 -0.84 27.87
N PRO A 425 20.32 -1.05 27.92
CA PRO A 425 19.70 -2.36 28.00
C PRO A 425 19.59 -3.08 26.65
N SER A 426 20.24 -2.56 25.60
CA SER A 426 20.24 -3.17 24.27
C SER A 426 20.63 -4.65 24.28
N THR A 427 19.96 -5.47 23.49
CA THR A 427 20.23 -6.90 23.42
C THR A 427 20.34 -7.40 21.98
N VAL A 428 21.26 -8.35 21.77
CA VAL A 428 21.36 -9.09 20.51
C VAL A 428 21.45 -10.59 20.79
N GLU A 429 20.57 -11.37 20.14
CA GLU A 429 20.60 -12.82 20.15
C GLU A 429 21.13 -13.35 18.82
N LEU A 430 22.36 -13.83 18.81
CA LEU A 430 22.98 -14.41 17.62
C LEU A 430 22.79 -15.94 17.63
N LYS A 431 21.93 -16.46 16.77
CA LYS A 431 21.59 -17.89 16.65
C LYS A 431 22.12 -18.52 15.36
N GLY A 432 22.61 -17.71 14.41
CA GLY A 432 23.17 -18.15 13.14
C GLY A 432 23.88 -17.01 12.42
N GLY A 433 24.33 -17.30 11.21
CA GLY A 433 24.94 -16.33 10.30
C GLY A 433 26.45 -16.47 10.15
N TYR A 434 26.96 -15.71 9.17
CA TYR A 434 28.36 -15.58 8.84
C TYR A 434 28.82 -14.15 9.09
N PHE A 435 30.06 -13.99 9.57
CA PHE A 435 30.56 -12.71 10.01
C PHE A 435 31.96 -12.46 9.44
N GLY A 436 32.23 -11.23 9.07
CA GLY A 436 33.56 -10.78 8.63
C GLY A 436 34.56 -10.73 9.79
N ASP A 437 35.19 -9.60 9.98
CA ASP A 437 36.07 -9.41 11.13
C ASP A 437 35.23 -9.11 12.38
N MET A 438 35.04 -10.11 13.21
CA MET A 438 34.53 -9.93 14.56
C MET A 438 35.68 -9.86 15.54
N GLY A 439 36.04 -8.66 15.95
CA GLY A 439 36.74 -8.52 17.20
C GLY A 439 35.78 -8.93 18.34
N LEU A 440 35.77 -10.21 18.68
CA LEU A 440 34.89 -10.79 19.71
C LEU A 440 35.02 -10.08 21.08
N ASP A 441 36.12 -9.33 21.28
CA ASP A 441 36.44 -8.64 22.53
C ASP A 441 36.36 -7.11 22.43
N LYS A 442 36.02 -6.54 21.30
CA LYS A 442 36.08 -5.10 21.08
C LYS A 442 34.75 -4.53 20.63
N ILE A 443 33.92 -4.17 21.58
CA ILE A 443 32.73 -3.38 21.32
C ILE A 443 32.99 -1.98 21.82
N LYS A 444 32.74 -0.99 21.00
CA LYS A 444 32.60 0.39 21.41
C LYS A 444 31.44 0.43 22.44
N GLY A 445 31.81 0.76 23.68
CA GLY A 445 30.82 0.73 24.77
C GLY A 445 31.09 -0.34 25.84
N GLY A 446 32.03 -1.23 25.68
CA GLY A 446 32.48 -2.17 26.72
C GLY A 446 31.57 -3.39 26.93
N THR A 447 30.58 -3.62 26.09
CA THR A 447 29.70 -4.81 26.16
C THR A 447 30.21 -5.89 25.20
N THR A 448 30.43 -7.09 25.69
CA THR A 448 30.87 -8.23 24.86
C THR A 448 29.67 -8.89 24.18
N ILE A 449 29.68 -9.01 22.85
CA ILE A 449 28.67 -9.80 22.13
C ILE A 449 29.01 -11.29 22.26
N THR A 450 28.08 -12.06 22.79
CA THR A 450 28.15 -13.51 22.83
C THR A 450 27.04 -14.12 21.99
N PRO A 451 27.25 -15.30 21.38
CA PRO A 451 26.14 -16.04 20.78
C PRO A 451 25.05 -16.32 21.80
N ALA A 452 23.85 -16.55 21.35
CA ALA A 452 22.73 -16.98 22.19
C ALA A 452 23.05 -18.30 22.90
N ALA A 453 22.37 -18.58 24.00
CA ALA A 453 22.56 -19.82 24.75
C ALA A 453 22.35 -21.05 23.84
N GLY A 454 23.29 -22.01 23.89
CA GLY A 454 23.31 -23.17 23.00
C GLY A 454 23.98 -22.94 21.65
N TYR A 455 24.59 -21.78 21.43
CA TYR A 455 25.33 -21.45 20.21
C TYR A 455 26.77 -21.02 20.53
N LYS A 456 27.66 -21.14 19.53
CA LYS A 456 29.06 -20.70 19.63
C LYS A 456 29.56 -20.10 18.34
N PHE A 457 30.55 -19.24 18.43
CA PHE A 457 31.35 -18.85 17.28
C PHE A 457 32.30 -19.97 16.86
N GLU A 458 32.40 -20.15 15.54
CA GLU A 458 33.35 -21.04 14.92
C GLU A 458 34.10 -20.27 13.83
N GLN A 459 35.45 -20.30 13.87
CA GLN A 459 36.26 -19.74 12.81
C GLN A 459 36.22 -20.68 11.59
N LEU A 460 35.97 -20.14 10.41
CA LEU A 460 36.03 -20.90 9.17
C LEU A 460 37.46 -21.31 8.84
N ALA A 461 37.66 -22.53 8.38
CA ALA A 461 38.96 -23.02 7.93
C ALA A 461 39.48 -22.19 6.73
N GLU A 462 38.59 -21.81 5.85
CA GLU A 462 38.85 -20.87 4.74
C GLU A 462 37.74 -19.81 4.72
N PRO A 463 38.11 -18.53 4.55
CA PRO A 463 37.11 -17.45 4.44
C PRO A 463 36.22 -17.63 3.21
N ILE A 464 34.93 -17.29 3.37
CA ILE A 464 33.99 -17.16 2.24
C ILE A 464 34.16 -15.76 1.64
N VAL A 465 34.38 -15.67 0.33
CA VAL A 465 34.58 -14.41 -0.38
C VAL A 465 33.50 -14.30 -1.46
N GLU A 466 32.74 -13.20 -1.43
CA GLU A 466 31.64 -12.94 -2.37
C GLU A 466 31.68 -11.50 -2.87
N GLN A 467 31.27 -11.28 -4.11
CA GLN A 467 31.08 -9.92 -4.64
C GLN A 467 29.87 -9.28 -4.00
N SER A 468 29.94 -7.97 -3.76
CA SER A 468 28.76 -7.21 -3.31
C SER A 468 27.71 -7.16 -4.41
N ALA A 469 26.47 -7.45 -4.05
CA ALA A 469 25.34 -7.37 -4.97
C ALA A 469 24.78 -5.94 -5.13
N THR A 470 25.13 -5.05 -4.19
CA THR A 470 24.60 -3.68 -4.12
C THR A 470 25.65 -2.61 -4.43
N VAL A 471 26.93 -2.89 -4.25
CA VAL A 471 28.02 -1.95 -4.53
C VAL A 471 29.03 -2.58 -5.49
N PRO A 472 29.05 -2.16 -6.76
CA PRO A 472 29.96 -2.71 -7.77
C PRO A 472 31.44 -2.61 -7.36
N GLY A 473 32.20 -3.67 -7.56
CA GLY A 473 33.62 -3.72 -7.29
C GLY A 473 34.01 -3.94 -5.84
N LYS A 474 33.06 -4.01 -4.91
CA LYS A 474 33.30 -4.35 -3.51
C LYS A 474 33.11 -5.85 -3.28
N THR A 475 33.89 -6.36 -2.31
CA THR A 475 33.91 -7.79 -1.97
C THR A 475 33.72 -7.96 -0.47
N ASN A 476 32.88 -8.90 -0.09
CA ASN A 476 32.65 -9.30 1.29
C ASN A 476 33.50 -10.52 1.62
N THR A 477 34.11 -10.52 2.81
CA THR A 477 34.89 -11.65 3.30
C THR A 477 34.38 -12.07 4.67
N TYR A 478 33.95 -13.31 4.80
CA TYR A 478 33.40 -13.86 6.04
C TYR A 478 34.39 -14.90 6.62
N LYS A 479 34.78 -14.71 7.86
CA LYS A 479 35.80 -15.53 8.54
C LYS A 479 35.22 -16.38 9.67
N TYR A 480 34.02 -16.04 10.16
CA TYR A 480 33.38 -16.69 11.30
C TYR A 480 31.94 -17.08 10.97
N ARG A 481 31.44 -18.11 11.64
CA ARG A 481 30.01 -18.47 11.63
C ARG A 481 29.53 -18.78 13.05
N ILE A 482 28.21 -18.73 13.22
CA ILE A 482 27.56 -19.20 14.44
C ILE A 482 26.95 -20.58 14.17
N VAL A 483 27.22 -21.50 15.07
CA VAL A 483 26.73 -22.89 15.03
C VAL A 483 26.14 -23.28 16.38
N ALA A 484 25.21 -24.24 16.39
CA ALA A 484 24.77 -24.86 17.62
C ALA A 484 25.93 -25.57 18.34
N GLN A 485 25.88 -25.58 19.68
CA GLN A 485 26.90 -26.26 20.51
C GLN A 485 26.68 -27.77 20.52
#